data_496acbb020be2096899607d18e143bee
#
_entry.id   496acbb020be2096899607d18e143bee
#
_cell.length_a   1.000
_cell.length_b   1.000
_cell.length_c   1.000
_cell.angle_alpha   90.00
_cell.angle_beta   90.00
_cell.angle_gamma   90.00
#
_symmetry.space_group_name_H-M   'P 1'
#
loop_
_entity.id
_entity.type
_entity.pdbx_description
1 polymer ?
#
loop_
_entity_poly.entity_id
_entity_poly.type
_entity_poly.pdbx_seq_one_letter_code
_entity_poly.pdbx_strand_id
1 'polypeptide(L)'
;MTPLIAIIILVIGLCVLFYFTKRQLIKSGINISNNVLNIYFNVIGVLYALVLAFILVTVWQNYKDTMTAVENEAHQLMDLRVEAVNLPEQYSNRVIAASIDYAQAVSRIEWQEMVNHSESELANQKMDDLLELRTELGAIEASEVSKCIKNLREYRHARLLSSHAQLPNSLWGVLIAGSIICLLLSFLIHVKDILWQAILTALMTSVFSMVLFLIFSLSNPFEGAAKIPSDSFDEIELGKHMNYE
;
A
#
# COMPACT_ATOMS: atom_id res chain seq x y z
N MET A 1 8.73 14.52 0.22
CA MET A 1 9.90 15.11 0.92
C MET A 1 9.73 15.15 2.44
N THR A 2 8.54 15.44 2.96
CA THR A 2 8.26 15.49 4.41
C THR A 2 8.54 14.20 5.20
N PRO A 3 8.19 12.98 4.73
CA PRO A 3 8.42 11.77 5.53
C PRO A 3 9.90 11.43 5.69
N LEU A 4 10.71 11.67 4.68
CA LEU A 4 12.16 11.38 4.74
C LEU A 4 12.88 12.30 5.74
N ILE A 5 12.49 13.56 5.80
CA ILE A 5 13.01 14.52 6.78
C ILE A 5 12.58 14.13 8.21
N ALA A 6 11.35 13.70 8.39
CA ALA A 6 10.84 13.21 9.67
C ALA A 6 11.62 11.97 10.17
N ILE A 7 11.93 11.03 9.27
CA ILE A 7 12.75 9.86 9.57
C ILE A 7 14.16 10.27 9.99
N ILE A 8 14.80 11.19 9.29
CA ILE A 8 16.14 11.70 9.62
C ILE A 8 16.14 12.36 11.00
N ILE A 9 15.17 13.21 11.30
CA ILE A 9 15.03 13.87 12.60
C ILE A 9 14.82 12.84 13.71
N LEU A 10 13.99 11.82 13.49
CA LEU A 10 13.72 10.73 14.44
C LEU A 10 15.01 9.93 14.70
N VAL A 11 15.77 9.59 13.67
CA VAL A 11 17.07 8.89 13.78
C VAL A 11 18.06 9.70 14.61
N ILE A 12 18.20 10.99 14.32
CA ILE A 12 19.10 11.89 15.06
C ILE A 12 18.64 12.00 16.53
N GLY A 13 17.34 12.18 16.77
CA GLY A 13 16.78 12.26 18.12
C GLY A 13 17.03 11.00 18.95
N LEU A 14 16.84 9.82 18.35
CA LEU A 14 17.15 8.54 18.99
C LEU A 14 18.65 8.39 19.28
N CYS A 15 19.53 8.75 18.36
CA CYS A 15 20.97 8.69 18.59
C CYS A 15 21.42 9.60 19.75
N VAL A 16 20.85 10.80 19.85
CA VAL A 16 21.11 11.73 20.96
C VAL A 16 20.58 11.18 22.29
N LEU A 17 19.36 10.68 22.30
CA LEU A 17 18.75 10.06 23.52
C LEU A 17 19.59 8.88 24.01
N PHE A 18 20.03 8.00 23.10
CA PHE A 18 20.88 6.86 23.43
C PHE A 18 22.26 7.28 23.95
N TYR A 19 22.83 8.33 23.40
CA TYR A 19 24.10 8.88 23.91
C TYR A 19 23.98 9.31 25.38
N PHE A 20 22.90 10.00 25.73
CA PHE A 20 22.65 10.45 27.12
C PHE A 20 22.37 9.27 28.07
N THR A 21 21.56 8.30 27.64
CA THR A 21 21.26 7.10 28.46
C THR A 21 22.49 6.25 28.72
N LYS A 22 23.36 6.06 27.73
CA LYS A 22 24.63 5.34 27.92
C LYS A 22 25.54 6.05 28.91
N ARG A 23 25.65 7.37 28.83
CA ARG A 23 26.44 8.15 29.78
C ARG A 23 25.95 8.01 31.22
N GLN A 24 24.63 7.88 31.41
CA GLN A 24 24.05 7.61 32.72
C GLN A 24 24.32 6.17 33.22
N LEU A 25 24.15 5.16 32.35
CA LEU A 25 24.40 3.75 32.69
C LEU A 25 25.86 3.51 33.10
N ILE A 26 26.81 4.08 32.37
CA ILE A 26 28.24 4.01 32.72
C ILE A 26 28.50 4.63 34.10
N LYS A 27 27.83 5.73 34.43
CA LYS A 27 27.97 6.35 35.76
C LYS A 27 27.37 5.49 36.90
N SER A 28 26.36 4.65 36.59
CA SER A 28 25.70 3.78 37.56
C SER A 28 26.46 2.47 37.83
N GLY A 29 27.63 2.24 37.20
CA GLY A 29 28.49 1.08 37.46
C GLY A 29 27.93 -0.27 36.98
N ILE A 30 26.85 -0.29 36.19
CA ILE A 30 26.26 -1.50 35.62
C ILE A 30 27.13 -1.98 34.46
N ASN A 31 27.84 -3.09 34.65
CA ASN A 31 28.70 -3.68 33.62
C ASN A 31 28.16 -5.05 33.22
N ILE A 32 27.44 -5.11 32.09
CA ILE A 32 26.96 -6.38 31.52
C ILE A 32 28.01 -6.88 30.51
N SER A 33 28.33 -8.17 30.58
CA SER A 33 29.29 -8.77 29.66
C SER A 33 28.79 -8.67 28.20
N ASN A 34 29.64 -8.18 27.30
CA ASN A 34 29.34 -8.13 25.85
C ASN A 34 28.96 -9.49 25.26
N ASN A 35 29.53 -10.59 25.77
CA ASN A 35 29.19 -11.94 25.29
C ASN A 35 27.72 -12.27 25.54
N VAL A 36 27.19 -11.92 26.71
CA VAL A 36 25.77 -12.15 27.04
C VAL A 36 24.89 -11.25 26.15
N LEU A 37 25.21 -9.98 26.05
CA LEU A 37 24.45 -9.04 25.18
C LEU A 37 24.41 -9.50 23.72
N ASN A 38 25.54 -9.98 23.18
CA ASN A 38 25.60 -10.48 21.81
C ASN A 38 24.72 -11.70 21.59
N ILE A 39 24.64 -12.63 22.52
CA ILE A 39 23.75 -13.79 22.42
C ILE A 39 22.27 -13.34 22.34
N TYR A 40 21.83 -12.48 23.25
CA TYR A 40 20.46 -11.98 23.25
C TYR A 40 20.17 -11.14 22.02
N PHE A 41 21.09 -10.29 21.60
CA PHE A 41 20.95 -9.48 20.39
C PHE A 41 20.77 -10.34 19.13
N ASN A 42 21.57 -11.41 18.99
CA ASN A 42 21.44 -12.32 17.86
C ASN A 42 20.09 -13.04 17.86
N VAL A 43 19.66 -13.59 18.99
CA VAL A 43 18.38 -14.32 19.07
C VAL A 43 17.20 -13.39 18.78
N ILE A 44 17.14 -12.24 19.47
CA ILE A 44 16.05 -11.28 19.30
C ILE A 44 16.08 -10.67 17.91
N GLY A 45 17.26 -10.34 17.38
CA GLY A 45 17.43 -9.79 16.05
C GLY A 45 16.96 -10.72 14.94
N VAL A 46 17.25 -12.03 15.05
CA VAL A 46 16.77 -13.04 14.09
C VAL A 46 15.26 -13.18 14.15
N LEU A 47 14.68 -13.28 15.36
CA LEU A 47 13.24 -13.38 15.53
C LEU A 47 12.53 -12.13 14.97
N TYR A 48 13.06 -10.94 15.25
CA TYR A 48 12.51 -9.71 14.75
C TYR A 48 12.63 -9.59 13.22
N ALA A 49 13.77 -10.01 12.64
CA ALA A 49 13.96 -10.04 11.19
C ALA A 49 12.94 -10.97 10.50
N LEU A 50 12.61 -12.11 11.09
CA LEU A 50 11.56 -13.00 10.58
C LEU A 50 10.19 -12.32 10.62
N VAL A 51 9.84 -11.65 11.70
CA VAL A 51 8.56 -10.90 11.80
C VAL A 51 8.49 -9.81 10.74
N LEU A 52 9.55 -9.01 10.57
CA LEU A 52 9.65 -8.00 9.52
C LEU A 52 9.45 -8.60 8.13
N ALA A 53 10.12 -9.73 7.84
CA ALA A 53 10.04 -10.39 6.54
C ALA A 53 8.61 -10.88 6.25
N PHE A 54 7.94 -11.52 7.21
CA PHE A 54 6.55 -11.96 7.04
C PHE A 54 5.59 -10.81 6.79
N ILE A 55 5.70 -9.73 7.57
CA ILE A 55 4.83 -8.56 7.40
C ILE A 55 5.11 -7.90 6.05
N LEU A 56 6.37 -7.74 5.65
CA LEU A 56 6.72 -7.15 4.37
C LEU A 56 6.17 -7.96 3.19
N VAL A 57 6.29 -9.29 3.23
CA VAL A 57 5.75 -10.17 2.18
C VAL A 57 4.23 -10.06 2.11
N THR A 58 3.54 -10.05 3.25
CA THR A 58 2.07 -9.91 3.30
C THR A 58 1.63 -8.57 2.72
N VAL A 59 2.28 -7.47 3.10
CA VAL A 59 1.93 -6.13 2.61
C VAL A 59 2.25 -5.99 1.12
N TRP A 60 3.37 -6.56 0.67
CA TRP A 60 3.71 -6.62 -0.75
C TRP A 60 2.67 -7.39 -1.57
N GLN A 61 2.20 -8.54 -1.05
CA GLN A 61 1.16 -9.33 -1.71
C GLN A 61 -0.14 -8.53 -1.81
N ASN A 62 -0.60 -7.92 -0.72
CA ASN A 62 -1.81 -7.07 -0.73
C ASN A 62 -1.69 -5.91 -1.72
N TYR A 63 -0.52 -5.27 -1.80
CA TYR A 63 -0.25 -4.22 -2.78
C TYR A 63 -0.38 -4.73 -4.22
N LYS A 64 0.20 -5.89 -4.53
CA LYS A 64 0.09 -6.51 -5.85
C LYS A 64 -1.35 -6.89 -6.19
N ASP A 65 -2.09 -7.46 -5.25
CA ASP A 65 -3.49 -7.86 -5.44
C ASP A 65 -4.35 -6.63 -5.72
N THR A 66 -4.09 -5.51 -5.03
CA THR A 66 -4.74 -4.21 -5.29
C THR A 66 -4.42 -3.69 -6.69
N MET A 67 -3.16 -3.72 -7.10
CA MET A 67 -2.74 -3.31 -8.44
C MET A 67 -3.43 -4.15 -9.51
N THR A 68 -3.47 -5.47 -9.33
CA THR A 68 -4.15 -6.40 -10.24
C THR A 68 -5.66 -6.12 -10.30
N ALA A 69 -6.30 -5.79 -9.17
CA ALA A 69 -7.73 -5.43 -9.15
C ALA A 69 -8.00 -4.16 -9.97
N VAL A 70 -7.14 -3.13 -9.84
CA VAL A 70 -7.20 -1.89 -10.65
C VAL A 70 -7.06 -2.18 -12.14
N GLU A 71 -6.06 -2.96 -12.52
CA GLU A 71 -5.81 -3.33 -13.91
C GLU A 71 -6.99 -4.12 -14.50
N ASN A 72 -7.49 -5.12 -13.76
CA ASN A 72 -8.63 -5.93 -14.20
C ASN A 72 -9.91 -5.11 -14.31
N GLU A 73 -10.16 -4.14 -13.44
CA GLU A 73 -11.31 -3.24 -13.51
C GLU A 73 -11.24 -2.39 -14.80
N ALA A 74 -10.07 -1.83 -15.11
CA ALA A 74 -9.87 -1.08 -16.34
C ALA A 74 -10.01 -1.97 -17.59
N HIS A 75 -9.47 -3.19 -17.59
CA HIS A 75 -9.64 -4.15 -18.68
C HIS A 75 -11.10 -4.51 -18.90
N GLN A 76 -11.89 -4.74 -17.84
CA GLN A 76 -13.32 -5.04 -18.00
C GLN A 76 -14.11 -3.88 -18.60
N LEU A 77 -13.71 -2.63 -18.36
CA LEU A 77 -14.30 -1.47 -19.04
C LEU A 77 -13.98 -1.46 -20.54
N MET A 78 -12.77 -1.86 -20.91
CA MET A 78 -12.41 -1.98 -22.33
C MET A 78 -13.17 -3.11 -23.00
N ASP A 79 -13.21 -4.29 -22.39
CA ASP A 79 -13.99 -5.43 -22.88
C ASP A 79 -15.46 -5.06 -23.04
N LEU A 80 -16.03 -4.36 -22.06
CA LEU A 80 -17.41 -3.86 -22.11
C LEU A 80 -17.66 -2.99 -23.34
N ARG A 81 -16.73 -2.12 -23.68
CA ARG A 81 -16.84 -1.26 -24.88
C ARG A 81 -16.73 -2.06 -26.18
N VAL A 82 -15.82 -3.04 -26.24
CA VAL A 82 -15.69 -3.93 -27.40
C VAL A 82 -16.96 -4.73 -27.62
N GLU A 83 -17.49 -5.33 -26.57
CA GLU A 83 -18.73 -6.12 -26.66
C GLU A 83 -19.96 -5.25 -26.95
N ALA A 84 -19.97 -4.00 -26.47
CA ALA A 84 -21.07 -3.07 -26.72
C ALA A 84 -21.25 -2.75 -28.22
N VAL A 85 -20.21 -2.82 -29.03
CA VAL A 85 -20.28 -2.58 -30.49
C VAL A 85 -21.20 -3.61 -31.19
N ASN A 86 -21.29 -4.81 -30.64
CA ASN A 86 -22.13 -5.90 -31.17
C ASN A 86 -23.63 -5.75 -30.84
N LEU A 87 -23.99 -4.77 -30.00
CA LEU A 87 -25.38 -4.50 -29.62
C LEU A 87 -26.08 -3.64 -30.67
N PRO A 88 -27.44 -3.63 -30.66
CA PRO A 88 -28.21 -2.64 -31.40
C PRO A 88 -27.76 -1.21 -31.03
N GLU A 89 -27.71 -0.31 -32.01
CA GLU A 89 -27.11 1.03 -31.89
C GLU A 89 -27.63 1.82 -30.66
N GLN A 90 -28.92 1.72 -30.37
CA GLN A 90 -29.51 2.40 -29.20
C GLN A 90 -28.96 1.94 -27.85
N TYR A 91 -28.56 0.68 -27.71
CA TYR A 91 -27.94 0.14 -26.49
C TYR A 91 -26.43 0.32 -26.50
N SER A 92 -25.80 0.12 -27.66
CA SER A 92 -24.35 0.30 -27.85
C SER A 92 -23.91 1.69 -27.38
N ASN A 93 -24.55 2.75 -27.87
CA ASN A 93 -24.23 4.12 -27.50
C ASN A 93 -24.43 4.39 -26.00
N ARG A 94 -25.47 3.82 -25.39
CA ARG A 94 -25.74 3.98 -23.94
C ARG A 94 -24.69 3.27 -23.09
N VAL A 95 -24.29 2.05 -23.43
CA VAL A 95 -23.28 1.28 -22.70
C VAL A 95 -21.90 1.95 -22.81
N ILE A 96 -21.52 2.41 -24.01
CA ILE A 96 -20.26 3.11 -24.21
C ILE A 96 -20.24 4.43 -23.41
N ALA A 97 -21.31 5.23 -23.46
CA ALA A 97 -21.38 6.48 -22.70
C ALA A 97 -21.29 6.22 -21.19
N ALA A 98 -22.07 5.24 -20.66
CA ALA A 98 -22.04 4.90 -19.25
C ALA A 98 -20.67 4.37 -18.78
N SER A 99 -19.95 3.62 -19.65
CA SER A 99 -18.59 3.15 -19.34
C SER A 99 -17.58 4.30 -19.22
N ILE A 100 -17.69 5.31 -20.08
CA ILE A 100 -16.85 6.52 -20.02
C ILE A 100 -17.16 7.34 -18.77
N ASP A 101 -18.45 7.58 -18.50
CA ASP A 101 -18.91 8.30 -17.31
C ASP A 101 -18.40 7.66 -16.03
N TYR A 102 -18.45 6.31 -15.96
CA TYR A 102 -17.92 5.55 -14.84
C TYR A 102 -16.40 5.71 -14.72
N ALA A 103 -15.64 5.55 -15.82
CA ALA A 103 -14.18 5.72 -15.81
C ALA A 103 -13.78 7.11 -15.30
N GLN A 104 -14.49 8.17 -15.73
CA GLN A 104 -14.25 9.53 -15.28
C GLN A 104 -14.57 9.73 -13.79
N ALA A 105 -15.67 9.16 -13.31
CA ALA A 105 -16.04 9.23 -11.90
C ALA A 105 -14.98 8.53 -11.01
N VAL A 106 -14.45 7.39 -11.47
CA VAL A 106 -13.41 6.66 -10.77
C VAL A 106 -12.08 7.43 -10.79
N SER A 107 -11.56 7.83 -11.97
CA SER A 107 -10.22 8.43 -12.08
C SER A 107 -10.14 9.81 -11.41
N ARG A 108 -11.19 10.63 -11.53
CA ARG A 108 -11.17 12.02 -11.08
C ARG A 108 -11.64 12.25 -9.65
N ILE A 109 -12.56 11.44 -9.17
CA ILE A 109 -13.22 11.66 -7.87
C ILE A 109 -12.92 10.52 -6.90
N GLU A 110 -13.28 9.28 -7.24
CA GLU A 110 -13.12 8.14 -6.34
C GLU A 110 -11.66 7.90 -5.96
N TRP A 111 -10.71 8.13 -6.90
CA TRP A 111 -9.28 7.99 -6.61
C TRP A 111 -8.80 8.90 -5.48
N GLN A 112 -9.34 10.13 -5.42
CA GLN A 112 -9.00 11.08 -4.36
C GLN A 112 -9.71 10.73 -3.04
N GLU A 113 -10.93 10.22 -3.11
CA GLU A 113 -11.70 9.82 -1.93
C GLU A 113 -11.13 8.57 -1.27
N MET A 114 -10.57 7.62 -2.05
CA MET A 114 -9.89 6.44 -1.52
C MET A 114 -8.65 6.76 -0.67
N VAL A 115 -7.99 7.90 -0.89
CA VAL A 115 -6.92 8.38 0.00
C VAL A 115 -7.45 8.58 1.43
N ASN A 116 -8.72 8.98 1.55
CA ASN A 116 -9.40 9.17 2.84
C ASN A 116 -10.20 7.91 3.27
N HIS A 117 -9.97 6.76 2.60
CA HIS A 117 -10.69 5.49 2.85
C HIS A 117 -12.21 5.63 2.71
N SER A 118 -12.67 6.49 1.80
CA SER A 118 -14.08 6.70 1.47
C SER A 118 -14.40 6.26 0.05
N GLU A 119 -15.65 5.91 -0.20
CA GLU A 119 -16.18 5.59 -1.51
C GLU A 119 -16.84 6.81 -2.13
N SER A 120 -16.76 6.95 -3.45
CA SER A 120 -17.42 8.03 -4.16
C SER A 120 -18.88 7.74 -4.42
N GLU A 121 -19.75 8.62 -3.95
CA GLU A 121 -21.19 8.57 -4.26
C GLU A 121 -21.45 8.67 -5.76
N LEU A 122 -20.68 9.51 -6.48
CA LEU A 122 -20.82 9.61 -7.93
C LEU A 122 -20.41 8.32 -8.65
N ALA A 123 -19.31 7.69 -8.24
CA ALA A 123 -18.88 6.43 -8.83
C ALA A 123 -19.88 5.29 -8.50
N ASN A 124 -20.52 5.31 -7.31
CA ASN A 124 -21.62 4.41 -6.97
C ASN A 124 -22.79 4.59 -7.92
N GLN A 125 -23.24 5.82 -8.13
CA GLN A 125 -24.33 6.12 -9.07
C GLN A 125 -24.00 5.66 -10.49
N LYS A 126 -22.77 5.88 -10.98
CA LYS A 126 -22.35 5.44 -12.32
C LYS A 126 -22.28 3.92 -12.45
N MET A 127 -21.91 3.22 -11.39
CA MET A 127 -21.99 1.76 -11.36
C MET A 127 -23.45 1.27 -11.37
N ASP A 128 -24.34 1.95 -10.66
CA ASP A 128 -25.77 1.62 -10.65
C ASP A 128 -26.41 1.86 -12.03
N ASP A 129 -26.04 2.93 -12.74
CA ASP A 129 -26.43 3.17 -14.14
C ASP A 129 -26.07 1.97 -15.05
N LEU A 130 -24.84 1.44 -14.89
CA LEU A 130 -24.39 0.24 -15.63
C LEU A 130 -25.15 -1.02 -15.24
N LEU A 131 -25.49 -1.19 -13.96
CA LEU A 131 -26.27 -2.33 -13.49
C LEU A 131 -27.72 -2.29 -13.95
N GLU A 132 -28.31 -1.10 -14.07
CA GLU A 132 -29.64 -0.90 -14.65
C GLU A 132 -29.65 -1.29 -16.13
N LEU A 133 -28.68 -0.79 -16.91
CA LEU A 133 -28.46 -1.20 -18.30
C LEU A 133 -28.29 -2.70 -18.45
N ARG A 134 -27.55 -3.35 -17.57
CA ARG A 134 -27.40 -4.81 -17.56
C ARG A 134 -28.73 -5.50 -17.40
N THR A 135 -29.66 -5.00 -16.59
CA THR A 135 -30.98 -5.57 -16.36
C THR A 135 -31.84 -5.43 -17.61
N GLU A 136 -31.79 -4.29 -18.28
CA GLU A 136 -32.47 -4.07 -19.55
C GLU A 136 -31.94 -5.01 -20.66
N LEU A 137 -30.60 -5.18 -20.73
CA LEU A 137 -29.92 -6.02 -21.70
C LEU A 137 -30.16 -7.52 -21.47
N GLY A 138 -30.44 -7.96 -20.25
CA GLY A 138 -30.74 -9.35 -19.94
C GLY A 138 -31.93 -9.89 -20.71
N ALA A 139 -32.82 -9.03 -21.23
CA ALA A 139 -33.94 -9.37 -22.09
C ALA A 139 -33.53 -9.64 -23.56
N ILE A 140 -32.30 -9.31 -23.99
CA ILE A 140 -31.82 -9.35 -25.38
C ILE A 140 -30.64 -10.32 -25.60
N GLU A 141 -30.47 -11.30 -24.75
CA GLU A 141 -29.36 -12.29 -24.83
C GLU A 141 -27.91 -11.66 -24.88
N ALA A 142 -27.73 -10.46 -24.34
CA ALA A 142 -26.42 -9.77 -24.25
C ALA A 142 -25.55 -10.35 -23.12
N SER A 143 -25.27 -11.66 -23.17
CA SER A 143 -24.63 -12.41 -22.08
C SER A 143 -23.22 -11.90 -21.77
N GLU A 144 -22.41 -11.54 -22.79
CA GLU A 144 -21.03 -11.08 -22.58
C GLU A 144 -20.98 -9.68 -21.97
N VAL A 145 -21.79 -8.73 -22.45
CA VAL A 145 -21.91 -7.40 -21.84
C VAL A 145 -22.36 -7.50 -20.38
N SER A 146 -23.34 -8.36 -20.11
CA SER A 146 -23.83 -8.63 -18.74
C SER A 146 -22.75 -9.19 -17.83
N LYS A 147 -21.87 -10.03 -18.37
CA LYS A 147 -20.73 -10.63 -17.66
C LYS A 147 -19.65 -9.58 -17.39
N CYS A 148 -19.32 -8.74 -18.38
CA CYS A 148 -18.38 -7.64 -18.21
C CYS A 148 -18.80 -6.69 -17.08
N ILE A 149 -20.07 -6.27 -17.04
CA ILE A 149 -20.60 -5.39 -15.99
C ILE A 149 -20.53 -6.08 -14.61
N LYS A 150 -20.83 -7.37 -14.54
CA LYS A 150 -20.71 -8.13 -13.29
C LYS A 150 -19.26 -8.18 -12.80
N ASN A 151 -18.33 -8.53 -13.68
CA ASN A 151 -16.90 -8.60 -13.34
C ASN A 151 -16.35 -7.23 -12.95
N LEU A 152 -16.75 -6.18 -13.65
CA LEU A 152 -16.39 -4.80 -13.33
C LEU A 152 -16.76 -4.45 -11.88
N ARG A 153 -17.98 -4.80 -11.47
CA ARG A 153 -18.44 -4.60 -10.09
C ARG A 153 -17.60 -5.40 -9.09
N GLU A 154 -17.23 -6.63 -9.41
CA GLU A 154 -16.41 -7.49 -8.55
C GLU A 154 -14.99 -6.90 -8.36
N TYR A 155 -14.35 -6.44 -9.45
CA TYR A 155 -13.03 -5.82 -9.37
C TYR A 155 -13.05 -4.46 -8.67
N ARG A 156 -14.07 -3.63 -8.91
CA ARG A 156 -14.28 -2.40 -8.13
C ARG A 156 -14.39 -2.71 -6.63
N HIS A 157 -15.20 -3.70 -6.27
CA HIS A 157 -15.34 -4.11 -4.87
C HIS A 157 -13.99 -4.56 -4.27
N ALA A 158 -13.22 -5.35 -5.01
CA ALA A 158 -11.88 -5.76 -4.58
C ALA A 158 -10.93 -4.55 -4.38
N ARG A 159 -10.96 -3.56 -5.28
CA ARG A 159 -10.17 -2.32 -5.17
C ARG A 159 -10.58 -1.50 -3.93
N LEU A 160 -11.87 -1.29 -3.73
CA LEU A 160 -12.39 -0.56 -2.57
C LEU A 160 -12.09 -1.29 -1.26
N LEU A 161 -12.25 -2.61 -1.21
CA LEU A 161 -11.90 -3.41 -0.03
C LEU A 161 -10.42 -3.26 0.31
N SER A 162 -9.55 -3.25 -0.71
CA SER A 162 -8.12 -3.08 -0.52
C SER A 162 -7.75 -1.68 -0.02
N SER A 163 -8.50 -0.63 -0.40
CA SER A 163 -8.28 0.73 0.12
C SER A 163 -8.57 0.85 1.62
N HIS A 164 -9.44 -0.01 2.15
CA HIS A 164 -9.75 -0.08 3.58
C HIS A 164 -8.84 -1.05 4.36
N ALA A 165 -8.12 -1.93 3.67
CA ALA A 165 -7.28 -2.97 4.27
C ALA A 165 -5.96 -2.41 4.80
N GLN A 166 -6.02 -1.68 5.91
CA GLN A 166 -4.83 -1.17 6.60
C GLN A 166 -4.18 -2.22 7.49
N LEU A 167 -2.87 -2.08 7.69
CA LEU A 167 -2.15 -2.87 8.68
C LEU A 167 -2.68 -2.54 10.09
N PRO A 168 -3.15 -3.55 10.86
CA PRO A 168 -3.67 -3.33 12.21
C PRO A 168 -2.67 -2.59 13.11
N ASN A 169 -3.17 -1.69 13.96
CA ASN A 169 -2.33 -0.92 14.89
C ASN A 169 -1.51 -1.81 15.84
N SER A 170 -2.00 -3.01 16.16
CA SER A 170 -1.27 -4.01 16.95
C SER A 170 0.01 -4.47 16.26
N LEU A 171 0.00 -4.67 14.94
CA LEU A 171 1.19 -5.04 14.18
C LEU A 171 2.18 -3.89 14.10
N TRP A 172 1.71 -2.64 13.95
CA TRP A 172 2.58 -1.47 14.06
C TRP A 172 3.25 -1.38 15.42
N GLY A 173 2.51 -1.69 16.50
CA GLY A 173 3.08 -1.77 17.83
C GLY A 173 4.23 -2.78 17.94
N VAL A 174 4.08 -3.99 17.36
CA VAL A 174 5.13 -5.01 17.33
C VAL A 174 6.33 -4.56 16.50
N LEU A 175 6.11 -3.95 15.33
CA LEU A 175 7.17 -3.46 14.45
C LEU A 175 8.02 -2.37 15.13
N ILE A 176 7.38 -1.39 15.74
CA ILE A 176 8.05 -0.29 16.42
C ILE A 176 8.76 -0.78 17.68
N ALA A 177 8.08 -1.56 18.53
CA ALA A 177 8.67 -2.08 19.76
C ALA A 177 9.88 -2.98 19.48
N GLY A 178 9.78 -3.87 18.48
CA GLY A 178 10.89 -4.73 18.06
C GLY A 178 12.10 -3.93 17.58
N SER A 179 11.87 -2.88 16.77
CA SER A 179 12.95 -1.97 16.35
C SER A 179 13.63 -1.31 17.53
N ILE A 180 12.84 -0.79 18.48
CA ILE A 180 13.36 -0.13 19.68
C ILE A 180 14.18 -1.12 20.53
N ILE A 181 13.69 -2.34 20.74
CA ILE A 181 14.41 -3.37 21.51
C ILE A 181 15.75 -3.70 20.83
N CYS A 182 15.76 -3.94 19.53
CA CYS A 182 16.99 -4.23 18.79
C CYS A 182 17.99 -3.08 18.87
N LEU A 183 17.53 -1.83 18.74
CA LEU A 183 18.36 -0.64 18.86
C LEU A 183 18.92 -0.47 20.29
N LEU A 184 18.10 -0.71 21.30
CA LEU A 184 18.57 -0.66 22.71
C LEU A 184 19.65 -1.70 22.98
N LEU A 185 19.47 -2.94 22.51
CA LEU A 185 20.46 -4.00 22.68
C LEU A 185 21.77 -3.68 21.93
N SER A 186 21.66 -3.21 20.67
CA SER A 186 22.83 -2.77 19.91
C SER A 186 23.61 -1.66 20.62
N PHE A 187 22.89 -0.76 21.26
CA PHE A 187 23.50 0.35 21.99
C PHE A 187 24.17 -0.09 23.30
N LEU A 188 23.63 -1.10 23.98
CA LEU A 188 24.23 -1.64 25.21
C LEU A 188 25.53 -2.40 24.96
N ILE A 189 25.74 -2.93 23.75
CA ILE A 189 27.00 -3.57 23.36
C ILE A 189 28.14 -2.52 23.43
N HIS A 190 29.17 -2.84 24.22
CA HIS A 190 30.28 -1.92 24.41
C HIS A 190 31.29 -2.03 23.28
N VAL A 191 31.45 -0.93 22.54
CA VAL A 191 32.50 -0.74 21.54
C VAL A 191 33.54 0.24 22.12
N LYS A 192 34.82 -0.06 21.95
CA LYS A 192 35.93 0.77 22.51
C LYS A 192 35.85 2.22 22.02
N ASP A 193 35.57 2.42 20.73
CA ASP A 193 35.52 3.74 20.12
C ASP A 193 34.06 4.20 19.96
N ILE A 194 33.74 5.31 20.60
CA ILE A 194 32.40 5.90 20.58
C ILE A 194 31.95 6.29 19.17
N LEU A 195 32.89 6.67 18.30
CA LEU A 195 32.59 7.03 16.91
C LEU A 195 32.10 5.82 16.12
N TRP A 196 32.78 4.67 16.22
CA TRP A 196 32.37 3.44 15.57
C TRP A 196 31.02 2.95 16.07
N GLN A 197 30.77 3.07 17.37
CA GLN A 197 29.45 2.72 17.93
C GLN A 197 28.35 3.62 17.36
N ALA A 198 28.56 4.93 17.27
CA ALA A 198 27.60 5.86 16.71
C ALA A 198 27.31 5.54 15.24
N ILE A 199 28.33 5.24 14.43
CA ILE A 199 28.18 4.87 13.03
C ILE A 199 27.35 3.59 12.87
N LEU A 200 27.71 2.54 13.61
CA LEU A 200 26.99 1.24 13.52
C LEU A 200 25.52 1.36 13.96
N THR A 201 25.25 2.10 15.05
CA THR A 201 23.89 2.35 15.50
C THR A 201 23.10 3.18 14.48
N ALA A 202 23.71 4.19 13.89
CA ALA A 202 23.06 5.00 12.84
C ALA A 202 22.73 4.18 11.59
N LEU A 203 23.64 3.31 11.14
CA LEU A 203 23.41 2.41 10.01
C LEU A 203 22.25 1.47 10.30
N MET A 204 22.21 0.85 11.48
CA MET A 204 21.14 -0.05 11.89
C MET A 204 19.79 0.66 11.98
N THR A 205 19.76 1.86 12.57
CA THR A 205 18.55 2.69 12.63
C THR A 205 18.06 3.06 11.23
N SER A 206 18.99 3.39 10.33
CA SER A 206 18.63 3.70 8.94
C SER A 206 17.98 2.52 8.23
N VAL A 207 18.53 1.31 8.39
CA VAL A 207 17.95 0.09 7.79
C VAL A 207 16.54 -0.17 8.32
N PHE A 208 16.34 -0.13 9.65
CA PHE A 208 14.99 -0.30 10.22
C PHE A 208 14.02 0.78 9.72
N SER A 209 14.45 2.04 9.68
CA SER A 209 13.62 3.13 9.18
C SER A 209 13.23 2.94 7.71
N MET A 210 14.16 2.45 6.86
CA MET A 210 13.87 2.16 5.45
C MET A 210 12.85 1.02 5.31
N VAL A 211 13.00 -0.07 6.08
CA VAL A 211 12.06 -1.19 6.03
C VAL A 211 10.68 -0.79 6.55
N LEU A 212 10.61 -0.07 7.67
CA LEU A 212 9.34 0.44 8.21
C LEU A 212 8.66 1.42 7.25
N PHE A 213 9.43 2.29 6.61
CA PHE A 213 8.91 3.20 5.57
C PHE A 213 8.38 2.44 4.35
N LEU A 214 9.08 1.38 3.92
CA LEU A 214 8.62 0.53 2.82
C LEU A 214 7.30 -0.17 3.17
N ILE A 215 7.20 -0.76 4.38
CA ILE A 215 5.95 -1.36 4.88
C ILE A 215 4.83 -0.32 4.91
N PHE A 216 5.09 0.89 5.41
CA PHE A 216 4.11 1.98 5.44
C PHE A 216 3.66 2.38 4.03
N SER A 217 4.60 2.55 3.11
CA SER A 217 4.30 2.95 1.73
C SER A 217 3.47 1.92 0.98
N LEU A 218 3.75 0.62 1.19
CA LEU A 218 3.00 -0.46 0.55
C LEU A 218 1.65 -0.74 1.24
N SER A 219 1.51 -0.40 2.53
CA SER A 219 0.24 -0.54 3.25
C SER A 219 -0.80 0.51 2.85
N ASN A 220 -0.39 1.56 2.12
CA ASN A 220 -1.27 2.63 1.65
C ASN A 220 -1.18 2.74 0.12
N PRO A 221 -1.81 1.82 -0.64
CA PRO A 221 -1.60 1.69 -2.08
C PRO A 221 -2.11 2.88 -2.92
N PHE A 222 -2.93 3.75 -2.35
CA PHE A 222 -3.46 4.95 -3.04
C PHE A 222 -2.83 6.25 -2.55
N GLU A 223 -1.91 6.19 -1.56
CA GLU A 223 -1.24 7.34 -0.98
C GLU A 223 0.28 7.20 -0.99
N GLY A 224 1.00 8.31 -1.05
CA GLY A 224 2.44 8.36 -0.83
C GLY A 224 3.31 8.02 -2.03
N ALA A 225 4.49 7.43 -1.75
CA ALA A 225 5.54 7.23 -2.74
C ALA A 225 5.30 6.03 -3.68
N ALA A 226 4.56 5.03 -3.22
CA ALA A 226 4.24 3.82 -3.98
C ALA A 226 2.76 3.80 -4.41
N LYS A 227 2.15 4.98 -4.60
CA LYS A 227 0.74 5.04 -5.01
C LYS A 227 0.52 4.39 -6.37
N ILE A 228 -0.55 3.61 -6.49
CA ILE A 228 -1.04 3.08 -7.75
C ILE A 228 -1.69 4.25 -8.51
N PRO A 229 -1.30 4.54 -9.76
CA PRO A 229 -1.88 5.63 -10.54
C PRO A 229 -3.26 5.27 -11.11
N SER A 230 -4.06 6.28 -11.49
CA SER A 230 -5.34 6.11 -12.19
C SER A 230 -5.21 6.02 -13.71
N ASP A 231 -4.00 6.00 -14.24
CA ASP A 231 -3.68 6.15 -15.67
C ASP A 231 -4.44 5.15 -16.55
N SER A 232 -4.66 3.92 -16.06
CA SER A 232 -5.43 2.89 -16.79
C SER A 232 -6.88 3.30 -17.09
N PHE A 233 -7.48 4.14 -16.24
CA PHE A 233 -8.84 4.67 -16.48
C PHE A 233 -8.80 5.92 -17.38
N ASP A 234 -7.75 6.73 -17.30
CA ASP A 234 -7.58 7.92 -18.15
C ASP A 234 -7.39 7.52 -19.63
N GLU A 235 -6.75 6.39 -19.90
CA GLU A 235 -6.62 5.84 -21.26
C GLU A 235 -7.97 5.45 -21.86
N ILE A 236 -8.90 4.96 -21.05
CA ILE A 236 -10.27 4.62 -21.45
C ILE A 236 -11.02 5.88 -21.87
N GLU A 237 -10.89 6.96 -21.10
CA GLU A 237 -11.50 8.28 -21.41
C GLU A 237 -11.02 8.80 -22.78
N LEU A 238 -9.73 8.69 -23.05
CA LEU A 238 -9.11 9.20 -24.29
C LEU A 238 -9.40 8.34 -25.52
N GLY A 239 -10.07 7.19 -25.36
CA GLY A 239 -10.35 6.28 -26.49
C GLY A 239 -9.10 5.67 -27.12
N LYS A 240 -7.96 5.72 -26.45
CA LYS A 240 -6.73 5.11 -26.92
C LYS A 240 -6.84 3.60 -26.80
N HIS A 241 -6.84 2.92 -27.95
CA HIS A 241 -6.67 1.47 -27.98
C HIS A 241 -5.30 1.14 -27.41
N MET A 242 -5.23 0.33 -26.34
CA MET A 242 -3.99 -0.36 -26.01
C MET A 242 -3.66 -1.29 -27.19
N ASN A 243 -2.64 -0.94 -27.97
CA ASN A 243 -2.04 -1.85 -28.93
C ASN A 243 -1.36 -2.95 -28.10
N TYR A 244 -1.96 -4.12 -28.06
CA TYR A 244 -1.29 -5.34 -27.61
C TYR A 244 -0.25 -5.70 -28.69
N GLU A 245 1.05 -5.38 -28.44
CA GLU A 245 2.17 -6.04 -29.08
C GLU A 245 2.54 -7.31 -28.34
#